data_005b0627ad167a129b994fdf018251db
#
_entry.id   005b0627ad167a129b994fdf018251db
#
_cell.length_a   1.000
_cell.length_b   1.000
_cell.length_c   1.000
_cell.angle_alpha   90.00
_cell.angle_beta   90.00
_cell.angle_gamma   90.00
#
_symmetry.space_group_name_H-M   'P 1'
#
loop_
_entity.id
_entity.type
_entity.pdbx_description
1 polymer ?
#
loop_
_entity_poly.entity_id
_entity_poly.type
_entity_poly.pdbx_seq_one_letter_code
_entity_poly.pdbx_strand_id
1 'polypeptide(L)'
;METSYFSRPIPLRFIILVTLAIHGPLLALQLPLTNSYDANFHVFFASHYAHHWFDPWNPKWFAGFSQTTYPPLAHQWIALLSYVFGLHMSFLLVQLAAVLLIPISVYKFARIWVEERAASYASLFSVFAGAVAFLVYSAGQLPTTLSAPLYLLALPYFYDWSRSADGKALIKGVTLTLAAAAVHHVTLIFGSVLFAIPVLWLAIIDRGQRSAAAVVIRGIIMAGIAGVGVGIVLLPYWIAIIKHPIEQMPIPHASRSNLLLNITYLTNYFFVPYGVLVIALPFVLWYGSAVKRLRPLMLGFWITFIFGLGGTTPIPRLVFRRAVAS
;
A
#
# COMPACT_ATOMS: atom_id res chain seq x y z
N MET A 1 -41.39 -1.71 14.69
CA MET A 1 -40.33 -2.45 13.96
C MET A 1 -38.97 -1.98 14.49
N GLU A 2 -38.37 -2.78 15.34
CA GLU A 2 -37.01 -2.52 15.82
C GLU A 2 -36.06 -2.58 14.61
N THR A 3 -35.48 -1.44 14.25
CA THR A 3 -34.41 -1.42 13.23
C THR A 3 -33.25 -2.21 13.81
N SER A 4 -33.02 -3.40 13.27
CA SER A 4 -31.91 -4.27 13.65
C SER A 4 -30.62 -3.44 13.83
N TYR A 5 -29.89 -3.64 14.91
CA TYR A 5 -28.60 -2.99 15.20
C TYR A 5 -27.60 -3.10 14.03
N PHE A 6 -27.74 -4.16 13.23
CA PHE A 6 -26.93 -4.38 12.01
C PHE A 6 -27.32 -3.50 10.80
N SER A 7 -28.37 -2.65 10.92
CA SER A 7 -28.79 -1.77 9.82
C SER A 7 -28.00 -0.46 9.74
N ARG A 8 -27.27 -0.08 10.78
CA ARG A 8 -26.53 1.19 10.87
C ARG A 8 -25.05 1.02 10.46
N PRO A 9 -24.44 2.05 9.84
CA PRO A 9 -23.00 2.05 9.59
C PRO A 9 -22.23 2.11 10.93
N ILE A 10 -21.08 1.44 10.98
CA ILE A 10 -20.18 1.50 12.14
C ILE A 10 -19.44 2.84 12.10
N PRO A 11 -19.47 3.65 13.18
CA PRO A 11 -18.78 4.92 13.22
C PRO A 11 -17.27 4.74 13.06
N LEU A 12 -16.62 5.54 12.18
CA LEU A 12 -15.19 5.45 11.94
C LEU A 12 -14.37 5.63 13.24
N ARG A 13 -14.80 6.50 14.17
CA ARG A 13 -14.17 6.67 15.48
C ARG A 13 -14.13 5.37 16.29
N PHE A 14 -15.18 4.54 16.21
CA PHE A 14 -15.20 3.23 16.87
C PHE A 14 -14.17 2.29 16.23
N ILE A 15 -14.08 2.27 14.91
CA ILE A 15 -13.09 1.46 14.18
C ILE A 15 -11.66 1.88 14.56
N ILE A 16 -11.39 3.18 14.68
CA ILE A 16 -10.09 3.70 15.15
C ILE A 16 -9.80 3.23 16.57
N LEU A 17 -10.78 3.27 17.47
CA LEU A 17 -10.60 2.78 18.84
C LEU A 17 -10.33 1.28 18.89
N VAL A 18 -11.01 0.48 18.05
CA VAL A 18 -10.74 -0.96 17.91
C VAL A 18 -9.31 -1.19 17.39
N THR A 19 -8.89 -0.40 16.40
CA THR A 19 -7.52 -0.47 15.86
C THR A 19 -6.49 -0.18 16.96
N LEU A 20 -6.70 0.87 17.74
CA LEU A 20 -5.84 1.23 18.88
C LEU A 20 -5.85 0.14 19.96
N ALA A 21 -7.01 -0.43 20.28
CA ALA A 21 -7.14 -1.46 21.30
C ALA A 21 -6.41 -2.76 20.93
N ILE A 22 -6.34 -3.09 19.61
CA ILE A 22 -5.68 -4.29 19.13
C ILE A 22 -4.19 -4.04 18.88
N HIS A 23 -3.87 -3.05 18.06
CA HIS A 23 -2.49 -2.84 17.60
C HIS A 23 -1.66 -2.02 18.59
N GLY A 24 -2.28 -1.16 19.40
CA GLY A 24 -1.58 -0.35 20.40
C GLY A 24 -0.78 -1.18 21.41
N PRO A 25 -1.39 -2.16 22.09
CA PRO A 25 -0.66 -3.05 23.01
C PRO A 25 0.44 -3.87 22.31
N LEU A 26 0.18 -4.39 21.11
CA LEU A 26 1.16 -5.18 20.36
C LEU A 26 2.39 -4.34 19.96
N LEU A 27 2.18 -3.07 19.59
CA LEU A 27 3.26 -2.14 19.32
C LEU A 27 3.96 -1.69 20.60
N ALA A 28 3.23 -1.45 21.69
CA ALA A 28 3.81 -1.11 23.00
C ALA A 28 4.73 -2.24 23.53
N LEU A 29 4.40 -3.50 23.23
CA LEU A 29 5.25 -4.65 23.50
C LEU A 29 6.41 -4.80 22.51
N GLN A 30 6.58 -3.86 21.58
CA GLN A 30 7.65 -3.81 20.57
C GLN A 30 7.73 -5.06 19.67
N LEU A 31 6.60 -5.75 19.44
CA LEU A 31 6.58 -7.00 18.68
C LEU A 31 7.18 -6.88 17.26
N PRO A 32 7.01 -5.77 16.50
CA PRO A 32 7.69 -5.64 15.22
C PRO A 32 9.22 -5.66 15.34
N LEU A 33 9.77 -5.03 16.38
CA LEU A 33 11.23 -4.95 16.59
C LEU A 33 11.83 -6.27 17.05
N THR A 34 11.06 -7.10 17.75
CA THR A 34 11.54 -8.39 18.30
C THR A 34 11.29 -9.58 17.37
N ASN A 35 10.26 -9.52 16.51
CA ASN A 35 9.79 -10.70 15.76
C ASN A 35 9.81 -10.54 14.24
N SER A 36 10.04 -9.32 13.69
CA SER A 36 10.00 -9.15 12.26
C SER A 36 11.39 -9.15 11.60
N TYR A 37 11.39 -9.39 10.28
CA TYR A 37 12.62 -9.42 9.49
C TYR A 37 13.23 -8.03 9.30
N ASP A 38 12.40 -7.02 8.95
CA ASP A 38 12.90 -5.74 8.41
C ASP A 38 12.79 -4.55 9.36
N ALA A 39 12.07 -4.66 10.49
CA ALA A 39 11.86 -3.50 11.37
C ALA A 39 13.17 -2.88 11.86
N ASN A 40 14.14 -3.69 12.25
CA ASN A 40 15.45 -3.20 12.71
C ASN A 40 16.27 -2.57 11.58
N PHE A 41 16.10 -3.02 10.32
CA PHE A 41 16.69 -2.35 9.16
C PHE A 41 16.12 -0.94 8.96
N HIS A 42 14.81 -0.77 9.16
CA HIS A 42 14.20 0.55 9.08
C HIS A 42 14.67 1.49 10.19
N VAL A 43 14.86 0.98 11.40
CA VAL A 43 15.48 1.74 12.51
C VAL A 43 16.93 2.12 12.18
N PHE A 44 17.70 1.18 11.64
CA PHE A 44 19.08 1.41 11.20
C PHE A 44 19.15 2.48 10.09
N PHE A 45 18.30 2.40 9.08
CA PHE A 45 18.24 3.42 8.02
C PHE A 45 17.84 4.80 8.57
N ALA A 46 16.87 4.84 9.47
CA ALA A 46 16.46 6.09 10.11
C ALA A 46 17.57 6.70 10.97
N SER A 47 18.40 5.88 11.64
CA SER A 47 19.54 6.35 12.41
C SER A 47 20.58 7.08 11.56
N HIS A 48 20.73 6.68 10.32
CA HIS A 48 21.59 7.39 9.36
C HIS A 48 20.96 8.72 8.96
N TYR A 49 19.67 8.74 8.56
CA TYR A 49 18.99 9.96 8.15
C TYR A 49 18.83 10.99 9.28
N ALA A 50 18.92 10.60 10.54
CA ALA A 50 18.95 11.56 11.67
C ALA A 50 20.17 12.48 11.62
N HIS A 51 21.27 12.07 10.99
CA HIS A 51 22.51 12.86 10.87
C HIS A 51 22.83 13.26 9.44
N HIS A 52 22.31 12.57 8.44
CA HIS A 52 22.60 12.71 7.02
C HIS A 52 21.29 12.78 6.20
N TRP A 53 20.45 13.78 6.44
CA TRP A 53 19.08 13.88 5.99
C TRP A 53 18.87 13.68 4.47
N PHE A 54 19.82 14.17 3.65
CA PHE A 54 19.74 14.09 2.18
C PHE A 54 20.76 13.15 1.55
N ASP A 55 21.66 12.58 2.36
CA ASP A 55 22.70 11.68 1.87
C ASP A 55 22.31 10.22 2.15
N PRO A 56 22.04 9.41 1.11
CA PRO A 56 21.74 8.00 1.27
C PRO A 56 22.98 7.13 1.51
N TRP A 57 24.20 7.66 1.38
CA TRP A 57 25.42 6.88 1.59
C TRP A 57 25.67 6.64 3.07
N ASN A 58 25.61 5.36 3.48
CA ASN A 58 25.81 4.95 4.86
C ASN A 58 27.10 4.12 5.00
N PRO A 59 28.13 4.65 5.68
CA PRO A 59 29.40 3.95 5.83
C PRO A 59 29.36 2.83 6.90
N LYS A 60 28.29 2.71 7.67
CA LYS A 60 28.23 1.83 8.85
C LYS A 60 28.01 0.35 8.54
N TRP A 61 27.77 -0.02 7.27
CA TRP A 61 27.51 -1.40 6.87
C TRP A 61 28.26 -1.72 5.58
N PHE A 62 28.85 -2.92 5.47
CA PHE A 62 29.62 -3.39 4.30
C PHE A 62 30.68 -2.40 3.78
N ALA A 63 31.40 -1.71 4.68
CA ALA A 63 32.34 -0.64 4.33
C ALA A 63 31.72 0.54 3.54
N GLY A 64 30.43 0.69 3.62
CA GLY A 64 29.61 1.70 2.99
C GLY A 64 28.69 1.15 1.90
N PHE A 65 27.45 1.61 1.92
CA PHE A 65 26.45 1.27 0.90
C PHE A 65 25.45 2.42 0.75
N SER A 66 24.76 2.46 -0.39
CA SER A 66 23.70 3.43 -0.62
C SER A 66 22.36 2.88 -0.15
N GLN A 67 21.67 3.60 0.76
CA GLN A 67 20.34 3.24 1.29
C GLN A 67 19.26 3.52 0.23
N THR A 68 19.35 2.89 -0.94
CA THR A 68 18.46 3.08 -2.08
C THR A 68 17.48 1.93 -2.29
N THR A 69 17.35 1.03 -1.30
CA THR A 69 16.32 -0.02 -1.33
C THR A 69 14.91 0.54 -1.23
N TYR A 70 14.74 1.61 -0.45
CA TYR A 70 13.47 2.33 -0.27
C TYR A 70 13.68 3.83 -0.41
N PRO A 71 12.71 4.59 -0.98
CA PRO A 71 12.69 6.04 -0.86
C PRO A 71 12.71 6.49 0.61
N PRO A 72 13.29 7.65 0.93
CA PRO A 72 13.72 7.96 2.31
C PRO A 72 12.61 8.41 3.26
N LEU A 73 11.42 8.82 2.78
CA LEU A 73 10.45 9.59 3.58
C LEU A 73 10.01 8.85 4.86
N ALA A 74 9.78 7.53 4.81
CA ALA A 74 9.41 6.79 6.03
C ALA A 74 10.52 6.83 7.08
N HIS A 75 11.77 6.66 6.66
CA HIS A 75 12.94 6.69 7.53
C HIS A 75 13.23 8.11 8.05
N GLN A 76 12.99 9.13 7.20
CA GLN A 76 13.10 10.53 7.60
C GLN A 76 12.04 10.91 8.66
N TRP A 77 10.82 10.38 8.59
CA TRP A 77 9.83 10.59 9.65
C TRP A 77 10.26 9.95 10.98
N ILE A 78 10.81 8.73 10.94
CA ILE A 78 11.38 8.12 12.15
C ILE A 78 12.54 8.96 12.66
N ALA A 79 13.46 9.39 11.80
CA ALA A 79 14.60 10.23 12.14
C ALA A 79 14.17 11.55 12.79
N LEU A 80 13.16 12.23 12.22
CA LEU A 80 12.63 13.47 12.76
C LEU A 80 12.06 13.28 14.16
N LEU A 81 11.22 12.28 14.37
CA LEU A 81 10.63 11.98 15.67
C LEU A 81 11.68 11.51 16.69
N SER A 82 12.78 10.92 16.23
CA SER A 82 13.81 10.35 17.10
C SER A 82 14.55 11.38 17.94
N TYR A 83 14.54 12.65 17.54
CA TYR A 83 15.08 13.74 18.35
C TYR A 83 14.31 13.97 19.67
N VAL A 84 13.05 13.48 19.74
CA VAL A 84 12.21 13.62 20.95
C VAL A 84 12.02 12.26 21.64
N PHE A 85 11.77 11.19 20.88
CA PHE A 85 11.32 9.91 21.44
C PHE A 85 12.37 8.79 21.34
N GLY A 86 13.53 9.04 20.70
CA GLY A 86 14.49 8.00 20.36
C GLY A 86 14.02 7.12 19.20
N LEU A 87 14.95 6.40 18.57
CA LEU A 87 14.72 5.70 17.29
C LEU A 87 13.65 4.60 17.37
N HIS A 88 13.71 3.74 18.39
CA HIS A 88 12.78 2.61 18.51
C HIS A 88 11.33 3.11 18.73
N MET A 89 11.14 4.04 19.65
CA MET A 89 9.81 4.59 19.91
C MET A 89 9.28 5.34 18.68
N SER A 90 10.12 6.09 17.98
CA SER A 90 9.76 6.79 16.75
C SER A 90 9.32 5.83 15.63
N PHE A 91 10.01 4.69 15.46
CA PHE A 91 9.58 3.63 14.56
C PHE A 91 8.18 3.13 14.95
N LEU A 92 7.94 2.83 16.23
CA LEU A 92 6.64 2.34 16.70
C LEU A 92 5.52 3.38 16.52
N LEU A 93 5.81 4.67 16.72
CA LEU A 93 4.84 5.74 16.47
C LEU A 93 4.49 5.89 14.99
N VAL A 94 5.48 5.83 14.10
CA VAL A 94 5.23 5.86 12.64
C VAL A 94 4.47 4.61 12.21
N GLN A 95 4.81 3.43 12.75
CA GLN A 95 4.09 2.18 12.49
C GLN A 95 2.64 2.24 12.99
N LEU A 96 2.40 2.83 14.17
CA LEU A 96 1.05 3.05 14.71
C LEU A 96 0.24 3.98 13.77
N ALA A 97 0.85 5.09 13.34
CA ALA A 97 0.20 5.99 12.39
C ALA A 97 -0.17 5.27 11.08
N ALA A 98 0.74 4.43 10.55
CA ALA A 98 0.49 3.63 9.36
C ALA A 98 -0.70 2.67 9.56
N VAL A 99 -0.74 1.94 10.67
CA VAL A 99 -1.81 0.99 11.00
C VAL A 99 -3.16 1.71 11.18
N LEU A 100 -3.19 2.88 11.80
CA LEU A 100 -4.41 3.70 11.94
C LEU A 100 -4.92 4.24 10.60
N LEU A 101 -4.01 4.54 9.66
CA LEU A 101 -4.39 4.99 8.33
C LEU A 101 -5.06 3.89 7.49
N ILE A 102 -4.79 2.60 7.75
CA ILE A 102 -5.37 1.48 6.98
C ILE A 102 -6.90 1.51 7.01
N PRO A 103 -7.60 1.41 8.16
CA PRO A 103 -9.06 1.40 8.16
C PRO A 103 -9.65 2.72 7.63
N ILE A 104 -8.99 3.86 7.86
CA ILE A 104 -9.43 5.16 7.34
C ILE A 104 -9.38 5.15 5.80
N SER A 105 -8.30 4.66 5.22
CA SER A 105 -8.12 4.60 3.78
C SER A 105 -9.08 3.59 3.13
N VAL A 106 -9.24 2.42 3.72
CA VAL A 106 -10.19 1.40 3.27
C VAL A 106 -11.62 1.93 3.30
N TYR A 107 -12.03 2.62 4.39
CA TYR A 107 -13.35 3.24 4.47
C TYR A 107 -13.57 4.23 3.32
N LYS A 108 -12.67 5.21 3.14
CA LYS A 108 -12.82 6.23 2.11
C LYS A 108 -12.79 5.65 0.70
N PHE A 109 -11.90 4.68 0.46
CA PHE A 109 -11.83 3.98 -0.81
C PHE A 109 -13.08 3.14 -1.08
N ALA A 110 -13.58 2.40 -0.10
CA ALA A 110 -14.79 1.60 -0.25
C ALA A 110 -16.02 2.46 -0.55
N ARG A 111 -16.10 3.69 0.01
CA ARG A 111 -17.22 4.62 -0.20
C ARG A 111 -17.45 5.02 -1.67
N ILE A 112 -16.45 4.95 -2.53
CA ILE A 112 -16.66 5.20 -3.96
C ILE A 112 -17.27 4.00 -4.69
N TRP A 113 -17.24 2.80 -4.09
CA TRP A 113 -17.74 1.56 -4.67
C TRP A 113 -19.09 1.11 -4.12
N VAL A 114 -19.28 1.27 -2.82
CA VAL A 114 -20.42 0.74 -2.08
C VAL A 114 -21.01 1.78 -1.12
N GLU A 115 -22.16 1.45 -0.56
CA GLU A 115 -22.84 2.27 0.45
C GLU A 115 -22.04 2.38 1.77
N GLU A 116 -22.38 3.35 2.60
CA GLU A 116 -21.65 3.68 3.83
C GLU A 116 -21.56 2.51 4.79
N ARG A 117 -22.64 1.76 4.96
CA ARG A 117 -22.68 0.58 5.82
C ARG A 117 -21.66 -0.47 5.36
N ALA A 118 -21.69 -0.87 4.10
CA ALA A 118 -20.75 -1.84 3.56
C ALA A 118 -19.29 -1.35 3.64
N ALA A 119 -19.04 -0.06 3.39
CA ALA A 119 -17.74 0.55 3.54
C ALA A 119 -17.24 0.53 5.00
N SER A 120 -18.13 0.75 5.97
CA SER A 120 -17.77 0.70 7.39
C SER A 120 -17.38 -0.72 7.84
N TYR A 121 -18.07 -1.76 7.36
CA TYR A 121 -17.68 -3.15 7.60
C TYR A 121 -16.35 -3.49 6.92
N ALA A 122 -16.12 -3.09 5.66
CA ALA A 122 -14.84 -3.29 5.00
C ALA A 122 -13.69 -2.66 5.78
N SER A 123 -13.89 -1.45 6.30
CA SER A 123 -12.95 -0.75 7.18
C SER A 123 -12.69 -1.52 8.48
N LEU A 124 -13.73 -2.01 9.15
CA LEU A 124 -13.55 -2.81 10.37
C LEU A 124 -12.81 -4.12 10.09
N PHE A 125 -13.16 -4.84 9.02
CA PHE A 125 -12.49 -6.08 8.66
C PHE A 125 -11.01 -5.87 8.30
N SER A 126 -10.63 -4.71 7.78
CA SER A 126 -9.23 -4.41 7.49
C SER A 126 -8.34 -4.37 8.74
N VAL A 127 -8.91 -4.09 9.92
CA VAL A 127 -8.18 -4.11 11.20
C VAL A 127 -7.71 -5.53 11.55
N PHE A 128 -8.50 -6.53 11.17
CA PHE A 128 -8.22 -7.95 11.45
C PHE A 128 -7.58 -8.68 10.28
N ALA A 129 -7.21 -7.97 9.21
CA ALA A 129 -6.66 -8.62 8.03
C ALA A 129 -5.31 -9.27 8.32
N GLY A 130 -5.20 -10.57 8.06
CA GLY A 130 -3.96 -11.34 8.25
C GLY A 130 -2.78 -10.75 7.47
N ALA A 131 -3.03 -10.17 6.29
CA ALA A 131 -2.02 -9.45 5.52
C ALA A 131 -1.43 -8.26 6.28
N VAL A 132 -2.24 -7.49 7.02
CA VAL A 132 -1.77 -6.36 7.85
C VAL A 132 -0.93 -6.89 9.00
N ALA A 133 -1.41 -7.91 9.72
CA ALA A 133 -0.66 -8.51 10.81
C ALA A 133 0.68 -9.08 10.34
N PHE A 134 0.70 -9.77 9.20
CA PHE A 134 1.92 -10.30 8.60
C PHE A 134 2.91 -9.18 8.23
N LEU A 135 2.46 -8.13 7.52
CA LEU A 135 3.33 -7.03 7.10
C LEU A 135 3.91 -6.26 8.30
N VAL A 136 3.13 -6.08 9.37
CA VAL A 136 3.56 -5.31 10.55
C VAL A 136 4.44 -6.13 11.48
N TYR A 137 4.00 -7.36 11.84
CA TYR A 137 4.59 -8.11 12.96
C TYR A 137 5.54 -9.23 12.54
N SER A 138 5.43 -9.72 11.30
CA SER A 138 6.31 -10.79 10.80
C SER A 138 7.31 -10.28 9.77
N ALA A 139 6.87 -9.50 8.79
CA ALA A 139 7.74 -8.96 7.77
C ALA A 139 8.44 -7.65 8.20
N GLY A 140 7.77 -6.80 9.00
CA GLY A 140 8.31 -5.50 9.41
C GLY A 140 8.31 -4.46 8.29
N GLN A 141 7.44 -4.61 7.29
CA GLN A 141 7.40 -3.83 6.04
C GLN A 141 6.76 -2.44 6.24
N LEU A 142 7.40 -1.59 7.04
CA LEU A 142 6.90 -0.22 7.30
C LEU A 142 6.66 0.59 6.01
N PRO A 143 7.56 0.62 5.00
CA PRO A 143 7.30 1.41 3.80
C PRO A 143 6.03 0.97 3.05
N THR A 144 5.79 -0.32 2.94
CA THR A 144 4.55 -0.85 2.32
C THR A 144 3.32 -0.51 3.16
N THR A 145 3.40 -0.72 4.49
CA THR A 145 2.30 -0.50 5.43
C THR A 145 1.87 0.98 5.47
N LEU A 146 2.79 1.91 5.24
CA LEU A 146 2.53 3.34 5.24
C LEU A 146 2.13 3.86 3.84
N SER A 147 2.80 3.40 2.78
CA SER A 147 2.53 3.85 1.41
C SER A 147 1.16 3.41 0.90
N ALA A 148 0.77 2.16 1.17
CA ALA A 148 -0.50 1.62 0.66
C ALA A 148 -1.74 2.43 1.14
N PRO A 149 -1.92 2.75 2.42
CA PRO A 149 -3.04 3.57 2.86
C PRO A 149 -2.97 5.01 2.36
N LEU A 150 -1.79 5.62 2.23
CA LEU A 150 -1.64 6.94 1.61
C LEU A 150 -2.15 6.93 0.16
N TYR A 151 -1.77 5.91 -0.60
CA TYR A 151 -2.22 5.77 -1.97
C TYR A 151 -3.73 5.47 -2.07
N LEU A 152 -4.25 4.59 -1.23
CA LEU A 152 -5.70 4.34 -1.16
C LEU A 152 -6.50 5.61 -0.83
N LEU A 153 -5.95 6.51 0.01
CA LEU A 153 -6.55 7.81 0.30
C LEU A 153 -6.53 8.77 -0.89
N ALA A 154 -5.58 8.63 -1.83
CA ALA A 154 -5.52 9.45 -3.03
C ALA A 154 -6.63 9.10 -4.03
N LEU A 155 -7.05 7.84 -4.10
CA LEU A 155 -7.95 7.31 -5.13
C LEU A 155 -9.37 7.91 -5.12
N PRO A 156 -10.04 8.18 -3.98
CA PRO A 156 -11.29 8.94 -3.97
C PRO A 156 -11.17 10.33 -4.60
N TYR A 157 -10.04 11.01 -4.38
CA TYR A 157 -9.78 12.31 -4.99
C TYR A 157 -9.51 12.18 -6.50
N PHE A 158 -8.86 11.10 -6.95
CA PHE A 158 -8.71 10.79 -8.36
C PHE A 158 -10.08 10.55 -9.02
N TYR A 159 -10.96 9.81 -8.37
CA TYR A 159 -12.34 9.62 -8.82
C TYR A 159 -13.11 10.94 -8.92
N ASP A 160 -13.06 11.77 -7.88
CA ASP A 160 -13.75 13.05 -7.84
C ASP A 160 -13.24 14.03 -8.90
N TRP A 161 -11.92 14.17 -9.04
CA TRP A 161 -11.31 15.00 -10.09
C TRP A 161 -11.71 14.53 -11.48
N SER A 162 -11.62 13.23 -11.77
CA SER A 162 -11.97 12.70 -13.10
C SER A 162 -13.43 13.02 -13.48
N ARG A 163 -14.32 13.03 -12.50
CA ARG A 163 -15.75 13.33 -12.71
C ARG A 163 -16.08 14.82 -12.69
N SER A 164 -15.55 15.59 -11.76
CA SER A 164 -16.00 16.96 -11.47
C SER A 164 -15.05 18.05 -11.94
N ALA A 165 -13.77 17.74 -12.19
CA ALA A 165 -12.68 18.71 -12.36
C ALA A 165 -12.46 19.60 -11.13
N ASP A 166 -12.72 19.07 -9.91
CA ASP A 166 -12.47 19.79 -8.67
C ASP A 166 -10.96 19.95 -8.43
N GLY A 167 -10.45 21.18 -8.53
CA GLY A 167 -9.02 21.47 -8.32
C GLY A 167 -8.53 21.10 -6.91
N LYS A 168 -9.38 21.14 -5.88
CA LYS A 168 -9.01 20.70 -4.52
C LYS A 168 -8.81 19.19 -4.48
N ALA A 169 -9.64 18.43 -5.20
CA ALA A 169 -9.46 16.98 -5.33
C ALA A 169 -8.15 16.67 -6.07
N LEU A 170 -7.83 17.40 -7.15
CA LEU A 170 -6.55 17.24 -7.87
C LEU A 170 -5.36 17.43 -6.92
N ILE A 171 -5.30 18.53 -6.20
CA ILE A 171 -4.20 18.85 -5.30
C ILE A 171 -4.06 17.76 -4.22
N LYS A 172 -5.16 17.41 -3.53
CA LYS A 172 -5.12 16.39 -2.47
C LYS A 172 -4.70 15.02 -2.99
N GLY A 173 -5.25 14.60 -4.15
CA GLY A 173 -4.93 13.32 -4.76
C GLY A 173 -3.47 13.25 -5.18
N VAL A 174 -2.94 14.30 -5.84
CA VAL A 174 -1.52 14.38 -6.22
C VAL A 174 -0.62 14.37 -4.98
N THR A 175 -0.88 15.21 -3.98
CA THR A 175 -0.06 15.27 -2.76
C THR A 175 0.04 13.91 -2.05
N LEU A 176 -1.09 13.20 -1.90
CA LEU A 176 -1.10 11.87 -1.29
C LEU A 176 -0.36 10.83 -2.14
N THR A 177 -0.46 10.92 -3.47
CA THR A 177 0.29 10.06 -4.39
C THR A 177 1.80 10.31 -4.28
N LEU A 178 2.24 11.56 -4.21
CA LEU A 178 3.65 11.92 -4.02
C LEU A 178 4.17 11.43 -2.67
N ALA A 179 3.41 11.60 -1.60
CA ALA A 179 3.77 11.08 -0.28
C ALA A 179 3.90 9.54 -0.30
N ALA A 180 2.95 8.85 -0.92
CA ALA A 180 3.01 7.40 -1.07
C ALA A 180 4.24 6.95 -1.86
N ALA A 181 4.60 7.65 -2.95
CA ALA A 181 5.78 7.37 -3.75
C ALA A 181 7.08 7.60 -2.98
N ALA A 182 7.16 8.70 -2.22
CA ALA A 182 8.32 9.05 -1.41
C ALA A 182 8.55 8.06 -0.24
N VAL A 183 7.50 7.32 0.15
CA VAL A 183 7.59 6.22 1.13
C VAL A 183 7.97 4.92 0.45
N HIS A 184 7.26 4.53 -0.65
CA HIS A 184 7.49 3.25 -1.33
C HIS A 184 6.94 3.28 -2.76
N HIS A 185 7.80 3.58 -3.73
CA HIS A 185 7.39 3.74 -5.14
C HIS A 185 6.82 2.46 -5.78
N VAL A 186 7.25 1.27 -5.34
CA VAL A 186 6.74 -0.02 -5.85
C VAL A 186 5.26 -0.19 -5.55
N THR A 187 4.77 0.32 -4.42
CA THR A 187 3.33 0.32 -4.07
C THR A 187 2.49 1.05 -5.12
N LEU A 188 3.02 2.14 -5.71
CA LEU A 188 2.29 2.86 -6.76
C LEU A 188 2.18 2.07 -8.04
N ILE A 189 3.22 1.34 -8.43
CA ILE A 189 3.22 0.55 -9.67
C ILE A 189 2.08 -0.49 -9.59
N PHE A 190 2.08 -1.29 -8.55
CA PHE A 190 1.02 -2.28 -8.34
C PHE A 190 -0.34 -1.61 -8.07
N GLY A 191 -0.38 -0.59 -7.21
CA GLY A 191 -1.60 0.13 -6.87
C GLY A 191 -2.26 0.80 -8.08
N SER A 192 -1.48 1.25 -9.07
CA SER A 192 -2.04 1.86 -10.29
C SER A 192 -2.80 0.84 -11.13
N VAL A 193 -2.26 -0.36 -11.30
CA VAL A 193 -2.95 -1.45 -12.02
C VAL A 193 -4.15 -1.96 -11.23
N LEU A 194 -3.96 -2.19 -9.91
CA LEU A 194 -4.97 -2.74 -9.02
C LEU A 194 -6.17 -1.83 -8.77
N PHE A 195 -5.91 -0.55 -8.64
CA PHE A 195 -6.89 0.39 -8.10
C PHE A 195 -7.11 1.62 -8.98
N ALA A 196 -6.06 2.29 -9.50
CA ALA A 196 -6.26 3.52 -10.25
C ALA A 196 -6.98 3.28 -11.59
N ILE A 197 -6.62 2.24 -12.34
CA ILE A 197 -7.32 1.87 -13.57
C ILE A 197 -8.78 1.49 -13.28
N PRO A 198 -9.08 0.60 -12.32
CA PRO A 198 -10.45 0.34 -11.88
C PRO A 198 -11.22 1.58 -11.45
N VAL A 199 -10.60 2.52 -10.72
CA VAL A 199 -11.24 3.77 -10.28
C VAL A 199 -11.57 4.67 -11.47
N LEU A 200 -10.68 4.79 -12.46
CA LEU A 200 -10.97 5.52 -13.68
C LEU A 200 -12.15 4.89 -14.46
N TRP A 201 -12.17 3.57 -14.54
CA TRP A 201 -13.29 2.85 -15.15
C TRP A 201 -14.60 3.10 -14.38
N LEU A 202 -14.57 3.04 -13.04
CA LEU A 202 -15.72 3.43 -12.22
C LEU A 202 -16.17 4.86 -12.50
N ALA A 203 -15.23 5.80 -12.60
CA ALA A 203 -15.55 7.20 -12.94
C ALA A 203 -16.24 7.34 -14.32
N ILE A 204 -15.86 6.49 -15.29
CA ILE A 204 -16.53 6.41 -16.59
C ILE A 204 -17.94 5.82 -16.46
N ILE A 205 -18.15 4.78 -15.64
CA ILE A 205 -19.49 4.23 -15.37
C ILE A 205 -20.39 5.29 -14.75
N ASP A 206 -19.87 6.04 -13.79
CA ASP A 206 -20.60 7.03 -12.99
C ASP A 206 -20.57 8.45 -13.60
N ARG A 207 -20.21 8.60 -14.88
CA ARG A 207 -19.99 9.91 -15.53
C ARG A 207 -21.21 10.80 -15.63
N GLY A 208 -22.42 10.24 -15.47
CA GLY A 208 -23.68 10.95 -15.72
C GLY A 208 -23.81 11.39 -17.19
N GLN A 209 -24.10 12.67 -17.42
CA GLN A 209 -24.24 13.25 -18.78
C GLN A 209 -22.89 13.65 -19.41
N ARG A 210 -21.75 13.49 -18.72
CA ARG A 210 -20.43 13.85 -19.26
C ARG A 210 -19.98 12.84 -20.30
N SER A 211 -19.16 13.29 -21.26
CA SER A 211 -18.53 12.36 -22.21
C SER A 211 -17.49 11.48 -21.51
N ALA A 212 -17.39 10.23 -21.91
CA ALA A 212 -16.36 9.33 -21.41
C ALA A 212 -14.94 9.87 -21.70
N ALA A 213 -14.76 10.52 -22.86
CA ALA A 213 -13.49 11.14 -23.23
C ALA A 213 -13.07 12.23 -22.24
N ALA A 214 -13.99 13.09 -21.78
CA ALA A 214 -13.66 14.11 -20.78
C ALA A 214 -13.18 13.51 -19.44
N VAL A 215 -13.80 12.41 -18.99
CA VAL A 215 -13.38 11.70 -17.77
C VAL A 215 -11.99 11.10 -17.94
N VAL A 216 -11.74 10.45 -19.09
CA VAL A 216 -10.44 9.84 -19.41
C VAL A 216 -9.34 10.90 -19.48
N ILE A 217 -9.58 12.02 -20.20
CA ILE A 217 -8.61 13.11 -20.33
C ILE A 217 -8.22 13.66 -18.96
N ARG A 218 -9.19 13.89 -18.07
CA ARG A 218 -8.91 14.37 -16.71
C ARG A 218 -8.10 13.34 -15.91
N GLY A 219 -8.43 12.05 -16.02
CA GLY A 219 -7.65 10.98 -15.42
C GLY A 219 -6.21 10.98 -15.90
N ILE A 220 -5.97 11.15 -17.22
CA ILE A 220 -4.63 11.25 -17.81
C ILE A 220 -3.90 12.50 -17.32
N ILE A 221 -4.57 13.64 -17.24
CA ILE A 221 -3.98 14.88 -16.71
C ILE A 221 -3.49 14.68 -15.27
N MET A 222 -4.34 14.13 -14.40
CA MET A 222 -3.94 13.88 -13.01
C MET A 222 -2.79 12.87 -12.93
N ALA A 223 -2.85 11.78 -13.70
CA ALA A 223 -1.78 10.79 -13.76
C ALA A 223 -0.47 11.41 -14.28
N GLY A 224 -0.54 12.30 -15.28
CA GLY A 224 0.62 13.03 -15.80
C GLY A 224 1.23 13.97 -14.77
N ILE A 225 0.41 14.78 -14.09
CA ILE A 225 0.86 15.69 -13.02
C ILE A 225 1.48 14.89 -11.87
N ALA A 226 0.82 13.81 -11.43
CA ALA A 226 1.35 12.94 -10.39
C ALA A 226 2.65 12.26 -10.84
N GLY A 227 2.73 11.78 -12.08
CA GLY A 227 3.92 11.14 -12.65
C GLY A 227 5.13 12.08 -12.69
N VAL A 228 4.93 13.31 -13.17
CA VAL A 228 5.98 14.35 -13.14
C VAL A 228 6.40 14.67 -11.71
N GLY A 229 5.43 14.85 -10.80
CA GLY A 229 5.71 15.09 -9.40
C GLY A 229 6.47 13.94 -8.73
N VAL A 230 6.10 12.69 -8.99
CA VAL A 230 6.83 11.50 -8.53
C VAL A 230 8.25 11.50 -9.08
N GLY A 231 8.44 11.82 -10.37
CA GLY A 231 9.76 11.96 -10.98
C GLY A 231 10.64 12.97 -10.25
N ILE A 232 10.09 14.15 -9.91
CA ILE A 232 10.79 15.20 -9.17
C ILE A 232 11.13 14.74 -7.75
N VAL A 233 10.16 14.19 -7.01
CA VAL A 233 10.35 13.76 -5.62
C VAL A 233 11.36 12.62 -5.49
N LEU A 234 11.38 11.69 -6.45
CA LEU A 234 12.29 10.54 -6.45
C LEU A 234 13.62 10.83 -7.17
N LEU A 235 13.79 12.00 -7.82
CA LEU A 235 14.99 12.32 -8.57
C LEU A 235 16.29 12.20 -7.75
N PRO A 236 16.38 12.74 -6.51
CA PRO A 236 17.59 12.57 -5.68
C PRO A 236 17.92 11.10 -5.39
N TYR A 237 16.88 10.31 -5.15
CA TYR A 237 16.98 8.87 -4.90
C TYR A 237 17.48 8.12 -6.15
N TRP A 238 16.98 8.42 -7.34
CA TRP A 238 17.43 7.81 -8.59
C TRP A 238 18.84 8.23 -8.97
N ILE A 239 19.21 9.51 -8.73
CA ILE A 239 20.59 9.98 -8.91
C ILE A 239 21.55 9.18 -8.01
N ALA A 240 21.15 8.91 -6.76
CA ALA A 240 21.95 8.10 -5.85
C ALA A 240 22.13 6.65 -6.34
N ILE A 241 21.06 6.02 -6.88
CA ILE A 241 21.16 4.68 -7.50
C ILE A 241 22.13 4.68 -8.69
N ILE A 242 22.08 5.71 -9.53
CA ILE A 242 22.98 5.81 -10.71
C ILE A 242 24.43 6.01 -10.30
N LYS A 243 24.69 6.85 -9.28
CA LYS A 243 26.03 7.13 -8.78
C LYS A 243 26.64 5.94 -8.01
N HIS A 244 25.80 5.20 -7.31
CA HIS A 244 26.19 4.07 -6.47
C HIS A 244 25.28 2.88 -6.80
N PRO A 245 25.47 2.23 -7.96
CA PRO A 245 24.66 1.10 -8.36
C PRO A 245 24.79 -0.03 -7.35
N ILE A 246 23.68 -0.67 -7.04
CA ILE A 246 23.68 -1.83 -6.16
C ILE A 246 24.13 -3.03 -6.99
N GLU A 247 25.37 -3.43 -6.82
CA GLU A 247 25.93 -4.64 -7.41
C GLU A 247 25.57 -5.84 -6.51
N GLN A 248 24.30 -6.22 -6.50
CA GLN A 248 23.87 -7.42 -5.80
C GLN A 248 23.58 -8.52 -6.80
N MET A 249 24.12 -9.72 -6.52
CA MET A 249 23.65 -10.92 -7.22
C MET A 249 22.16 -11.10 -6.92
N PRO A 250 21.34 -11.39 -7.93
CA PRO A 250 19.91 -11.65 -7.72
C PRO A 250 19.74 -12.85 -6.78
N ILE A 251 19.27 -12.60 -5.56
CA ILE A 251 18.92 -13.67 -4.63
C ILE A 251 17.53 -14.18 -5.00
N PRO A 252 17.35 -15.47 -5.26
CA PRO A 252 16.04 -16.04 -5.50
C PRO A 252 15.13 -15.78 -4.30
N HIS A 253 14.08 -15.00 -4.50
CA HIS A 253 13.10 -14.72 -3.44
C HIS A 253 12.01 -15.79 -3.45
N ALA A 254 11.62 -16.27 -2.29
CA ALA A 254 10.63 -17.34 -2.14
C ALA A 254 9.29 -17.05 -2.84
N SER A 255 8.86 -15.78 -2.89
CA SER A 255 7.65 -15.36 -3.61
C SER A 255 7.70 -15.58 -5.13
N ARG A 256 8.88 -15.79 -5.71
CA ARG A 256 9.07 -16.12 -7.14
C ARG A 256 8.98 -17.62 -7.42
N SER A 257 8.93 -18.43 -6.37
CA SER A 257 8.85 -19.89 -6.47
C SER A 257 7.43 -20.34 -6.82
N ASN A 258 7.29 -21.59 -7.25
CA ASN A 258 6.00 -22.22 -7.38
C ASN A 258 5.43 -22.52 -6.00
N LEU A 259 4.37 -21.82 -5.60
CA LEU A 259 3.77 -21.92 -4.27
C LEU A 259 3.14 -23.29 -4.01
N LEU A 260 2.68 -23.98 -5.06
CA LEU A 260 2.05 -25.31 -4.93
C LEU A 260 3.06 -26.43 -4.67
N LEU A 261 4.34 -26.22 -5.01
CA LEU A 261 5.38 -27.21 -4.77
C LEU A 261 5.98 -27.12 -3.36
N ASN A 262 5.67 -26.08 -2.61
CA ASN A 262 6.19 -25.90 -1.26
C ASN A 262 5.10 -25.38 -0.32
N ILE A 263 4.65 -26.25 0.58
CA ILE A 263 3.55 -25.94 1.52
C ILE A 263 3.87 -24.74 2.41
N THR A 264 5.14 -24.55 2.79
CA THR A 264 5.55 -23.40 3.60
C THR A 264 5.34 -22.10 2.85
N TYR A 265 5.68 -22.06 1.55
CA TYR A 265 5.47 -20.88 0.73
C TYR A 265 3.99 -20.63 0.48
N LEU A 266 3.22 -21.69 0.19
CA LEU A 266 1.76 -21.58 0.06
C LEU A 266 1.13 -21.03 1.36
N THR A 267 1.55 -21.53 2.51
CA THR A 267 1.07 -21.06 3.81
C THR A 267 1.42 -19.59 4.04
N ASN A 268 2.67 -19.20 3.88
CA ASN A 268 3.15 -17.86 4.23
C ASN A 268 2.66 -16.78 3.24
N TYR A 269 2.51 -17.10 1.96
CA TYR A 269 2.16 -16.11 0.93
C TYR A 269 0.68 -16.13 0.53
N PHE A 270 -0.08 -17.16 0.93
CA PHE A 270 -1.48 -17.26 0.63
C PHE A 270 -2.36 -17.40 1.87
N PHE A 271 -2.21 -18.49 2.65
CA PHE A 271 -3.11 -18.75 3.76
C PHE A 271 -2.96 -17.76 4.92
N VAL A 272 -1.74 -17.38 5.29
CA VAL A 272 -1.52 -16.43 6.39
C VAL A 272 -2.06 -15.03 6.04
N PRO A 273 -1.76 -14.43 4.86
CA PRO A 273 -2.29 -13.12 4.51
C PRO A 273 -3.80 -13.08 4.35
N TYR A 274 -4.40 -14.09 3.76
CA TYR A 274 -5.85 -14.13 3.55
C TYR A 274 -6.61 -14.63 4.78
N GLY A 275 -6.05 -15.56 5.56
CA GLY A 275 -6.70 -16.15 6.72
C GLY A 275 -8.09 -16.71 6.39
N VAL A 276 -9.07 -16.39 7.21
CA VAL A 276 -10.46 -16.82 7.03
C VAL A 276 -11.12 -16.27 5.75
N LEU A 277 -10.56 -15.21 5.16
CA LEU A 277 -11.08 -14.62 3.91
C LEU A 277 -10.95 -15.56 2.71
N VAL A 278 -10.10 -16.58 2.79
CA VAL A 278 -10.03 -17.65 1.77
C VAL A 278 -11.38 -18.28 1.54
N ILE A 279 -12.16 -18.52 2.61
CA ILE A 279 -13.51 -19.12 2.53
C ILE A 279 -14.49 -18.16 1.84
N ALA A 280 -14.35 -16.86 2.07
CA ALA A 280 -15.22 -15.85 1.48
C ALA A 280 -14.89 -15.55 0.01
N LEU A 281 -13.67 -15.88 -0.45
CA LEU A 281 -13.15 -15.50 -1.76
C LEU A 281 -14.06 -15.93 -2.94
N PRO A 282 -14.56 -17.17 -3.05
CA PRO A 282 -15.47 -17.56 -4.13
C PRO A 282 -16.75 -16.71 -4.19
N PHE A 283 -17.33 -16.42 -3.02
CA PHE A 283 -18.55 -15.60 -2.91
C PHE A 283 -18.29 -14.14 -3.31
N VAL A 284 -17.17 -13.58 -2.87
CA VAL A 284 -16.75 -12.21 -3.22
C VAL A 284 -16.52 -12.08 -4.72
N LEU A 285 -15.87 -13.05 -5.33
CA LEU A 285 -15.61 -13.06 -6.77
C LEU A 285 -16.90 -13.20 -7.58
N TRP A 286 -17.79 -14.11 -7.17
CA TRP A 286 -19.08 -14.30 -7.80
C TRP A 286 -19.95 -13.03 -7.71
N TYR A 287 -20.15 -12.51 -6.49
CA TYR A 287 -20.94 -11.31 -6.26
C TYR A 287 -20.36 -10.06 -6.94
N GLY A 288 -19.05 -9.84 -6.77
CA GLY A 288 -18.37 -8.69 -7.36
C GLY A 288 -18.39 -8.69 -8.88
N SER A 289 -18.35 -9.88 -9.52
CA SER A 289 -18.47 -10.02 -10.97
C SER A 289 -19.92 -9.82 -11.47
N ALA A 290 -20.92 -10.18 -10.66
CA ALA A 290 -22.33 -9.98 -10.98
C ALA A 290 -22.72 -8.49 -10.96
N VAL A 291 -22.18 -7.72 -10.01
CA VAL A 291 -22.51 -6.30 -9.84
C VAL A 291 -21.69 -5.44 -10.80
N LYS A 292 -22.35 -4.84 -11.82
CA LYS A 292 -21.69 -4.03 -12.88
C LYS A 292 -20.69 -3.00 -12.32
N ARG A 293 -21.05 -2.33 -11.23
CA ARG A 293 -20.22 -1.30 -10.60
C ARG A 293 -18.94 -1.85 -9.98
N LEU A 294 -18.93 -3.10 -9.52
CA LEU A 294 -17.76 -3.74 -8.90
C LEU A 294 -16.84 -4.46 -9.89
N ARG A 295 -17.29 -4.68 -11.13
CA ARG A 295 -16.50 -5.39 -12.15
C ARG A 295 -15.11 -4.80 -12.38
N PRO A 296 -14.90 -3.46 -12.44
CA PRO A 296 -13.56 -2.91 -12.59
C PRO A 296 -12.63 -3.31 -11.42
N LEU A 297 -13.15 -3.28 -10.19
CA LEU A 297 -12.39 -3.69 -9.01
C LEU A 297 -12.04 -5.19 -9.04
N MET A 298 -12.98 -6.02 -9.50
CA MET A 298 -12.73 -7.46 -9.67
C MET A 298 -11.67 -7.74 -10.72
N LEU A 299 -11.64 -6.99 -11.82
CA LEU A 299 -10.57 -7.12 -12.81
C LEU A 299 -9.21 -6.78 -12.22
N GLY A 300 -9.09 -5.66 -11.49
CA GLY A 300 -7.86 -5.29 -10.77
C GLY A 300 -7.44 -6.38 -9.80
N PHE A 301 -8.38 -6.92 -9.02
CA PHE A 301 -8.15 -8.03 -8.10
C PHE A 301 -7.61 -9.28 -8.84
N TRP A 302 -8.24 -9.70 -9.94
CA TRP A 302 -7.80 -10.86 -10.71
C TRP A 302 -6.40 -10.70 -11.27
N ILE A 303 -6.08 -9.53 -11.85
CA ILE A 303 -4.74 -9.27 -12.38
C ILE A 303 -3.71 -9.44 -11.26
N THR A 304 -3.95 -8.85 -10.09
CA THR A 304 -3.00 -8.94 -8.99
C THR A 304 -2.94 -10.31 -8.37
N PHE A 305 -4.07 -10.99 -8.25
CA PHE A 305 -4.11 -12.36 -7.77
C PHE A 305 -3.21 -13.27 -8.62
N ILE A 306 -3.32 -13.16 -9.96
CA ILE A 306 -2.48 -13.93 -10.89
C ILE A 306 -1.00 -13.59 -10.73
N PHE A 307 -0.65 -12.28 -10.61
CA PHE A 307 0.73 -11.87 -10.35
C PHE A 307 1.22 -12.32 -8.98
N GLY A 308 0.36 -12.31 -7.95
CA GLY A 308 0.65 -12.76 -6.59
C GLY A 308 0.93 -14.26 -6.47
N LEU A 309 0.50 -15.06 -7.46
CA LEU A 309 0.83 -16.49 -7.53
C LEU A 309 2.31 -16.75 -7.91
N GLY A 310 3.08 -15.71 -8.23
CA GLY A 310 4.52 -15.78 -8.46
C GLY A 310 4.91 -16.82 -9.50
N GLY A 311 5.88 -17.69 -9.19
CA GLY A 311 6.34 -18.74 -10.08
C GLY A 311 5.38 -19.91 -10.29
N THR A 312 4.19 -19.89 -9.63
CA THR A 312 3.13 -20.89 -9.84
C THR A 312 2.52 -20.78 -11.25
N THR A 313 2.55 -19.57 -11.84
CA THR A 313 2.07 -19.33 -13.20
C THR A 313 3.22 -18.83 -14.09
N PRO A 314 3.19 -19.06 -15.42
CA PRO A 314 4.20 -18.53 -16.33
C PRO A 314 4.09 -17.01 -16.55
N ILE A 315 2.97 -16.38 -16.16
CA ILE A 315 2.64 -14.98 -16.49
C ILE A 315 3.68 -14.00 -15.94
N PRO A 316 4.12 -14.05 -14.66
CA PRO A 316 5.16 -13.15 -14.18
C PRO A 316 6.47 -13.26 -14.97
N ARG A 317 6.87 -14.47 -15.37
CA ARG A 317 8.09 -14.67 -16.19
C ARG A 317 7.94 -14.08 -17.59
N LEU A 318 6.76 -14.17 -18.20
CA LEU A 318 6.51 -13.61 -19.53
C LEU A 318 6.57 -12.08 -19.52
N VAL A 319 6.02 -11.45 -18.46
CA VAL A 319 5.99 -9.98 -18.32
C VAL A 319 7.35 -9.42 -17.93
N PHE A 320 8.06 -10.09 -17.02
CA PHE A 320 9.34 -9.61 -16.46
C PHE A 320 10.57 -10.34 -17.02
N ARG A 321 10.45 -10.95 -18.21
CA ARG A 321 11.48 -11.80 -18.82
C ARG A 321 12.88 -11.17 -18.89
N ARG A 322 12.99 -9.86 -19.00
CA ARG A 322 14.26 -9.13 -19.01
C ARG A 322 14.81 -8.80 -17.61
N ALA A 323 13.98 -8.80 -16.58
CA ALA A 323 14.39 -8.49 -15.21
C ALA A 323 14.81 -9.73 -14.40
N VAL A 324 14.65 -10.93 -14.95
CA VAL A 324 14.94 -12.23 -14.30
C VAL A 324 16.11 -12.95 -14.99
N ALA A 325 16.58 -12.46 -16.13
CA ALA A 325 17.67 -13.04 -16.92
C ALA A 325 19.03 -12.34 -16.72
N SER A 326 19.10 -11.40 -15.77
CA SER A 326 20.37 -10.72 -15.38
C SER A 326 20.70 -10.99 -13.93
#